data_2674ab9456ac06934e4424aea5dd2b16
#
_entry.id   2674ab9456ac06934e4424aea5dd2b16
#
_cell.length_a   1.000
_cell.length_b   1.000
_cell.length_c   1.000
_cell.angle_alpha   90.00
_cell.angle_beta   90.00
_cell.angle_gamma   90.00
#
_symmetry.space_group_name_H-M   'P 1'
#
loop_
_entity.id
_entity.type
_entity.pdbx_description
1 polymer ?
#
loop_
_entity_poly.entity_id
_entity_poly.type
_entity_poly.pdbx_seq_one_letter_code
_entity_poly.pdbx_strand_id
1 'polypeptide(L)'
;MARAANNLTAQMTATVWNLRQQLTGGLTEALVAHVHRGEHDRTQVNCPRCDGVLRAQEFVCRTVETMVGPVQLERPYFYCRLCRVGCYPFDEALGLVAGCKQLDMHQAVVQLVTEVPYDTAQSLFRDFTGMSCGSERMHTVTNQVGEELTVLDGAPSREEILRRIASVSAGRFRRPVLVLGGCPKKNHQAL
;
A
#
# COMPACT_ATOMS: atom_id res chain seq x y z
N MET A 1 -27.35 -1.19 -33.76
CA MET A 1 -26.09 -0.50 -34.06
C MET A 1 -25.43 0.18 -32.83
N ALA A 2 -26.16 0.83 -31.91
CA ALA A 2 -25.60 1.50 -30.73
C ALA A 2 -24.83 0.57 -29.76
N ARG A 3 -25.26 -0.68 -29.55
CA ARG A 3 -24.58 -1.65 -28.66
C ARG A 3 -23.18 -2.07 -29.13
N ALA A 4 -22.97 -2.16 -30.46
CA ALA A 4 -21.68 -2.55 -31.02
C ALA A 4 -20.63 -1.41 -30.91
N ALA A 5 -21.07 -0.16 -31.07
CA ALA A 5 -20.21 1.01 -30.93
C ALA A 5 -19.75 1.19 -29.48
N ASN A 6 -20.63 0.97 -28.49
CA ASN A 6 -20.27 1.01 -27.07
C ASN A 6 -19.24 -0.07 -26.69
N ASN A 7 -19.31 -1.25 -27.31
CA ASN A 7 -18.36 -2.32 -27.06
C ASN A 7 -16.95 -1.99 -27.61
N LEU A 8 -16.87 -1.39 -28.79
CA LEU A 8 -15.61 -0.97 -29.42
C LEU A 8 -14.90 0.12 -28.56
N THR A 9 -15.64 1.13 -28.11
CA THR A 9 -15.09 2.19 -27.25
C THR A 9 -14.59 1.62 -25.94
N ALA A 10 -15.33 0.71 -25.29
CA ALA A 10 -14.89 0.06 -24.05
C ALA A 10 -13.62 -0.78 -24.24
N GLN A 11 -13.50 -1.51 -25.37
CA GLN A 11 -12.29 -2.26 -25.70
C GLN A 11 -11.08 -1.34 -25.93
N MET A 12 -11.25 -0.25 -26.67
CA MET A 12 -10.19 0.74 -26.89
C MET A 12 -9.74 1.38 -25.57
N THR A 13 -10.70 1.75 -24.71
CA THR A 13 -10.40 2.32 -23.39
C THR A 13 -9.61 1.33 -22.53
N ALA A 14 -10.02 0.06 -22.48
CA ALA A 14 -9.30 -0.98 -21.73
C ALA A 14 -7.87 -1.18 -22.26
N THR A 15 -7.68 -1.17 -23.58
CA THR A 15 -6.37 -1.28 -24.21
C THR A 15 -5.46 -0.10 -23.83
N VAL A 16 -5.97 1.13 -23.95
CA VAL A 16 -5.23 2.35 -23.55
C VAL A 16 -4.90 2.32 -22.07
N TRP A 17 -5.82 1.84 -21.22
CA TRP A 17 -5.61 1.72 -19.79
C TRP A 17 -4.48 0.76 -19.44
N ASN A 18 -4.43 -0.41 -20.09
CA ASN A 18 -3.35 -1.38 -19.91
C ASN A 18 -1.99 -0.86 -20.42
N LEU A 19 -1.98 -0.21 -21.59
CA LEU A 19 -0.78 0.42 -22.12
C LEU A 19 -0.24 1.51 -21.19
N ARG A 20 -1.13 2.31 -20.60
CA ARG A 20 -0.75 3.32 -19.62
C ARG A 20 0.00 2.69 -18.45
N GLN A 21 -0.51 1.61 -17.86
CA GLN A 21 0.12 0.93 -16.73
C GLN A 21 1.51 0.39 -17.08
N GLN A 22 1.66 -0.20 -18.25
CA GLN A 22 2.96 -0.70 -18.73
C GLN A 22 3.96 0.44 -18.93
N LEU A 23 3.54 1.53 -19.56
CA LEU A 23 4.40 2.69 -19.80
C LEU A 23 4.80 3.39 -18.50
N THR A 24 3.84 3.60 -17.59
CA THR A 24 4.12 4.27 -16.31
C THR A 24 4.94 3.38 -15.38
N GLY A 25 4.72 2.06 -15.37
CA GLY A 25 5.54 1.10 -14.64
C GLY A 25 6.99 1.12 -15.11
N GLY A 26 7.23 0.99 -16.43
CA GLY A 26 8.57 1.03 -17.01
C GLY A 26 9.28 2.39 -16.82
N LEU A 27 8.54 3.49 -16.88
CA LEU A 27 9.10 4.81 -16.55
C LEU A 27 9.51 4.91 -15.09
N THR A 28 8.69 4.39 -14.17
CA THR A 28 9.01 4.36 -12.74
C THR A 28 10.24 3.51 -12.46
N GLU A 29 10.36 2.34 -13.11
CA GLU A 29 11.54 1.49 -13.03
C GLU A 29 12.81 2.23 -13.46
N ALA A 30 12.78 2.89 -14.62
CA ALA A 30 13.89 3.68 -15.12
C ALA A 30 14.26 4.86 -14.18
N LEU A 31 13.27 5.54 -13.61
CA LEU A 31 13.47 6.63 -12.65
C LEU A 31 14.09 6.11 -11.35
N VAL A 32 13.60 5.00 -10.81
CA VAL A 32 14.13 4.39 -9.58
C VAL A 32 15.59 3.96 -9.79
N ALA A 33 15.89 3.28 -10.89
CA ALA A 33 17.25 2.88 -11.23
C ALA A 33 18.19 4.09 -11.41
N HIS A 34 17.69 5.19 -11.94
CA HIS A 34 18.49 6.41 -12.11
C HIS A 34 18.72 7.15 -10.79
N VAL A 35 17.66 7.39 -10.01
CA VAL A 35 17.72 8.17 -8.75
C VAL A 35 18.49 7.40 -7.67
N HIS A 36 18.30 6.09 -7.58
CA HIS A 36 18.94 5.23 -6.58
C HIS A 36 20.09 4.39 -7.16
N ARG A 37 20.76 4.90 -8.18
CA ARG A 37 21.84 4.19 -8.88
C ARG A 37 22.95 3.72 -7.92
N GLY A 38 23.32 4.53 -6.94
CA GLY A 38 24.34 4.17 -5.96
C GLY A 38 23.97 2.95 -5.10
N GLU A 39 22.68 2.78 -4.81
CA GLU A 39 22.17 1.62 -4.07
C GLU A 39 21.99 0.41 -4.99
N HIS A 40 21.52 0.64 -6.21
CA HIS A 40 21.37 -0.39 -7.22
C HIS A 40 22.72 -1.03 -7.63
N ASP A 41 23.72 -0.19 -7.88
CA ASP A 41 25.05 -0.64 -8.32
C ASP A 41 25.98 -1.01 -7.15
N ARG A 42 25.46 -1.07 -5.92
CA ARG A 42 26.23 -1.37 -4.72
C ARG A 42 26.79 -2.80 -4.77
N THR A 43 28.11 -2.93 -4.65
CA THR A 43 28.79 -4.22 -4.71
C THR A 43 29.10 -4.80 -3.33
N GLN A 44 29.07 -3.99 -2.27
CA GLN A 44 29.42 -4.38 -0.91
C GLN A 44 28.50 -3.70 0.10
N VAL A 45 28.16 -4.43 1.18
CA VAL A 45 27.40 -3.93 2.34
C VAL A 45 27.89 -4.62 3.61
N ASN A 46 27.58 -4.05 4.76
CA ASN A 46 27.85 -4.72 6.03
C ASN A 46 26.68 -5.62 6.45
N CYS A 47 26.99 -6.75 7.03
CA CYS A 47 25.98 -7.67 7.56
C CYS A 47 25.20 -6.99 8.71
N PRO A 48 23.88 -6.97 8.71
CA PRO A 48 23.11 -6.31 9.78
C PRO A 48 23.23 -7.01 11.16
N ARG A 49 23.83 -8.23 11.23
CA ARG A 49 23.99 -8.96 12.47
C ARG A 49 25.42 -9.01 13.00
N CYS A 50 26.43 -9.13 12.15
CA CYS A 50 27.81 -9.30 12.57
C CYS A 50 28.77 -8.25 12.01
N ASP A 51 28.23 -7.28 11.27
CA ASP A 51 28.98 -6.19 10.64
C ASP A 51 30.08 -6.61 9.64
N GLY A 52 30.13 -7.91 9.33
CA GLY A 52 31.07 -8.45 8.33
C GLY A 52 30.71 -7.96 6.92
N VAL A 53 31.75 -7.66 6.11
CA VAL A 53 31.55 -7.19 4.74
C VAL A 53 31.01 -8.31 3.86
N LEU A 54 29.88 -8.05 3.21
CA LEU A 54 29.21 -8.93 2.26
C LEU A 54 29.41 -8.38 0.84
N ARG A 55 29.56 -9.27 -0.12
CA ARG A 55 29.58 -8.94 -1.54
C ARG A 55 28.26 -9.33 -2.19
N ALA A 56 27.83 -8.55 -3.16
CA ALA A 56 26.68 -8.90 -4.00
C ALA A 56 26.91 -10.27 -4.64
N GLN A 57 25.91 -11.14 -4.53
CA GLN A 57 25.98 -12.50 -5.10
C GLN A 57 25.33 -12.55 -6.47
N GLU A 58 24.12 -12.04 -6.56
CA GLU A 58 23.31 -12.04 -7.78
C GLU A 58 22.32 -10.86 -7.76
N PHE A 59 21.77 -10.54 -8.91
CA PHE A 59 20.64 -9.64 -9.02
C PHE A 59 19.34 -10.44 -9.01
N VAL A 60 18.42 -10.04 -8.14
CA VAL A 60 17.11 -10.70 -7.99
C VAL A 60 16.02 -9.74 -8.37
N CYS A 61 15.20 -10.13 -9.35
CA CYS A 61 14.03 -9.34 -9.75
C CYS A 61 12.91 -9.46 -8.71
N ARG A 62 12.32 -8.32 -8.34
CA ARG A 62 11.11 -8.23 -7.52
C ARG A 62 10.08 -7.40 -8.24
N THR A 63 8.87 -7.95 -8.42
CA THR A 63 7.73 -7.18 -8.90
C THR A 63 7.02 -6.53 -7.72
N VAL A 64 6.84 -5.22 -7.78
CA VAL A 64 6.04 -4.44 -6.84
C VAL A 64 4.84 -3.82 -7.56
N GLU A 65 3.71 -3.78 -6.89
CA GLU A 65 2.48 -3.16 -7.39
C GLU A 65 2.33 -1.78 -6.76
N THR A 66 2.28 -0.77 -7.59
CA THR A 66 2.10 0.65 -7.22
C THR A 66 0.86 1.22 -7.88
N MET A 67 0.40 2.39 -7.46
CA MET A 67 -0.74 3.08 -8.07
C MET A 67 -0.53 3.42 -9.56
N VAL A 68 0.71 3.43 -10.02
CA VAL A 68 1.02 3.69 -11.44
C VAL A 68 1.16 2.41 -12.28
N GLY A 69 1.09 1.24 -11.64
CA GLY A 69 1.18 -0.07 -12.27
C GLY A 69 2.23 -0.97 -11.64
N PRO A 70 2.41 -2.18 -12.18
CA PRO A 70 3.47 -3.08 -11.75
C PRO A 70 4.84 -2.53 -12.18
N VAL A 71 5.80 -2.57 -11.26
CA VAL A 71 7.20 -2.14 -11.46
C VAL A 71 8.09 -3.33 -11.18
N GLN A 72 9.03 -3.63 -12.08
CA GLN A 72 10.02 -4.68 -11.89
C GLN A 72 11.33 -4.04 -11.42
N LEU A 73 11.79 -4.44 -10.25
CA LEU A 73 12.99 -3.91 -9.63
C LEU A 73 14.07 -5.01 -9.62
N GLU A 74 15.14 -4.81 -10.37
CA GLU A 74 16.36 -5.58 -10.23
C GLU A 74 17.14 -5.04 -9.03
N ARG A 75 17.53 -5.92 -8.12
CA ARG A 75 18.17 -5.53 -6.87
C ARG A 75 19.27 -6.49 -6.48
N PRO A 76 20.42 -5.99 -5.99
CA PRO A 76 21.53 -6.84 -5.56
C PRO A 76 21.14 -7.59 -4.27
N TYR A 77 21.40 -8.88 -4.25
CA TYR A 77 21.23 -9.76 -3.09
C TYR A 77 22.56 -9.99 -2.38
N PHE A 78 22.53 -9.86 -1.06
CA PHE A 78 23.67 -10.10 -0.19
C PHE A 78 23.35 -11.18 0.83
N TYR A 79 24.27 -12.10 1.06
CA TYR A 79 24.08 -13.20 2.01
C TYR A 79 25.26 -13.38 2.94
N CYS A 80 24.98 -13.40 4.24
CA CYS A 80 25.98 -13.69 5.27
C CYS A 80 25.98 -15.18 5.62
N ARG A 81 27.07 -15.88 5.29
CA ARG A 81 27.22 -17.32 5.59
C ARG A 81 27.32 -17.58 7.09
N LEU A 82 27.94 -16.67 7.88
CA LEU A 82 28.08 -16.81 9.31
C LEU A 82 26.75 -16.68 10.04
N CYS A 83 25.99 -15.64 9.73
CA CYS A 83 24.71 -15.37 10.37
C CYS A 83 23.52 -16.08 9.70
N ARG A 84 23.73 -16.64 8.50
CA ARG A 84 22.69 -17.25 7.65
C ARG A 84 21.54 -16.29 7.35
N VAL A 85 21.86 -15.03 7.08
CA VAL A 85 20.88 -13.96 6.81
C VAL A 85 21.14 -13.35 5.44
N GLY A 86 20.08 -13.25 4.66
CA GLY A 86 20.07 -12.48 3.41
C GLY A 86 19.55 -11.07 3.65
N CYS A 87 20.02 -10.10 2.87
CA CYS A 87 19.51 -8.74 2.90
C CYS A 87 19.45 -8.12 1.49
N TYR A 88 18.56 -7.15 1.36
CA TYR A 88 18.31 -6.36 0.16
C TYR A 88 18.33 -4.87 0.52
N PRO A 89 19.51 -4.25 0.64
CA PRO A 89 19.62 -2.84 1.03
C PRO A 89 18.88 -1.89 0.08
N PHE A 90 18.72 -2.28 -1.18
CA PHE A 90 17.95 -1.52 -2.15
C PHE A 90 16.47 -1.42 -1.78
N ASP A 91 15.87 -2.48 -1.24
CA ASP A 91 14.47 -2.46 -0.75
C ASP A 91 14.32 -1.49 0.43
N GLU A 92 15.30 -1.48 1.35
CA GLU A 92 15.31 -0.59 2.50
C GLU A 92 15.47 0.87 2.08
N ALA A 93 16.37 1.16 1.13
CA ALA A 93 16.58 2.50 0.59
C ALA A 93 15.35 3.05 -0.12
N LEU A 94 14.55 2.19 -0.76
CA LEU A 94 13.27 2.55 -1.39
C LEU A 94 12.09 2.58 -0.42
N GLY A 95 12.26 2.18 0.83
CA GLY A 95 11.17 2.07 1.78
C GLY A 95 10.11 1.05 1.38
N LEU A 96 10.50 -0.04 0.68
CA LEU A 96 9.55 -1.04 0.22
C LEU A 96 9.02 -1.88 1.39
N VAL A 97 7.70 -2.01 1.45
CA VAL A 97 7.05 -2.87 2.42
C VAL A 97 7.05 -4.34 1.98
N ALA A 98 6.81 -5.24 2.93
CA ALA A 98 6.68 -6.66 2.65
C ALA A 98 5.50 -6.94 1.69
N GLY A 99 5.68 -7.91 0.80
CA GLY A 99 4.69 -8.27 -0.21
C GLY A 99 4.80 -7.46 -1.50
N CYS A 100 3.83 -7.62 -2.40
CA CYS A 100 3.85 -6.98 -3.72
C CYS A 100 3.30 -5.55 -3.69
N LYS A 101 2.21 -5.32 -2.92
CA LYS A 101 1.51 -4.01 -2.88
C LYS A 101 2.26 -3.03 -1.99
N GLN A 102 2.50 -1.84 -2.50
CA GLN A 102 3.30 -0.82 -1.83
C GLN A 102 2.44 0.20 -1.06
N LEU A 103 3.10 1.09 -0.33
CA LEU A 103 2.45 2.04 0.59
C LEU A 103 1.44 2.96 -0.09
N ASP A 104 1.69 3.38 -1.32
CA ASP A 104 0.77 4.20 -2.11
C ASP A 104 -0.56 3.48 -2.36
N MET A 105 -0.52 2.18 -2.67
CA MET A 105 -1.71 1.35 -2.79
C MET A 105 -2.41 1.15 -1.43
N HIS A 106 -1.64 0.93 -0.36
CA HIS A 106 -2.20 0.82 0.98
C HIS A 106 -2.95 2.09 1.38
N GLN A 107 -2.37 3.26 1.12
CA GLN A 107 -3.00 4.54 1.39
C GLN A 107 -4.31 4.71 0.61
N ALA A 108 -4.31 4.42 -0.70
CA ALA A 108 -5.51 4.52 -1.52
C ALA A 108 -6.61 3.55 -1.06
N VAL A 109 -6.22 2.32 -0.68
CA VAL A 109 -7.16 1.32 -0.13
C VAL A 109 -7.78 1.82 1.17
N VAL A 110 -6.98 2.29 2.13
CA VAL A 110 -7.48 2.78 3.43
C VAL A 110 -8.43 3.96 3.23
N GLN A 111 -8.05 4.94 2.41
CA GLN A 111 -8.92 6.08 2.09
C GLN A 111 -10.26 5.62 1.51
N LEU A 112 -10.25 4.63 0.62
CA LEU A 112 -11.47 4.16 -0.02
C LEU A 112 -12.38 3.41 0.94
N VAL A 113 -11.84 2.52 1.78
CA VAL A 113 -12.64 1.71 2.72
C VAL A 113 -13.13 2.49 3.94
N THR A 114 -12.60 3.70 4.19
CA THR A 114 -13.18 4.60 5.20
C THR A 114 -14.48 5.25 4.73
N GLU A 115 -14.68 5.35 3.42
CA GLU A 115 -15.84 6.01 2.80
C GLU A 115 -16.94 5.02 2.37
N VAL A 116 -16.55 3.80 1.95
CA VAL A 116 -17.50 2.82 1.39
C VAL A 116 -17.23 1.41 1.90
N PRO A 117 -18.24 0.50 1.87
CA PRO A 117 -18.06 -0.91 2.22
C PRO A 117 -17.00 -1.60 1.35
N TYR A 118 -16.34 -2.63 1.89
CA TYR A 118 -15.23 -3.34 1.22
C TYR A 118 -15.55 -3.85 -0.19
N ASP A 119 -16.73 -4.41 -0.42
CA ASP A 119 -17.12 -4.92 -1.74
C ASP A 119 -17.25 -3.79 -2.76
N THR A 120 -17.79 -2.64 -2.33
CA THR A 120 -17.86 -1.44 -3.15
C THR A 120 -16.46 -0.86 -3.38
N ALA A 121 -15.64 -0.80 -2.33
CA ALA A 121 -14.26 -0.34 -2.39
C ALA A 121 -13.45 -1.18 -3.40
N GLN A 122 -13.60 -2.49 -3.39
CA GLN A 122 -12.93 -3.39 -4.32
C GLN A 122 -13.32 -3.10 -5.78
N SER A 123 -14.60 -2.88 -6.04
CA SER A 123 -15.09 -2.57 -7.38
C SER A 123 -14.57 -1.21 -7.86
N LEU A 124 -14.70 -0.18 -7.03
CA LEU A 124 -14.22 1.17 -7.34
C LEU A 124 -12.70 1.21 -7.53
N PHE A 125 -11.94 0.54 -6.66
CA PHE A 125 -10.49 0.46 -6.78
C PHE A 125 -10.07 -0.11 -8.13
N ARG A 126 -10.68 -1.23 -8.54
CA ARG A 126 -10.42 -1.84 -9.84
C ARG A 126 -10.84 -0.94 -11.00
N ASP A 127 -12.00 -0.32 -10.92
CA ASP A 127 -12.56 0.48 -12.01
C ASP A 127 -11.75 1.77 -12.24
N PHE A 128 -11.21 2.38 -11.17
CA PHE A 128 -10.41 3.60 -11.28
C PHE A 128 -8.91 3.37 -11.50
N THR A 129 -8.35 2.28 -10.99
CA THR A 129 -6.92 2.01 -11.12
C THR A 129 -6.58 0.98 -12.18
N GLY A 130 -7.53 0.13 -12.55
CA GLY A 130 -7.30 -1.06 -13.36
C GLY A 130 -6.60 -2.20 -12.60
N MET A 131 -6.36 -2.01 -11.30
CA MET A 131 -5.66 -2.98 -10.46
C MET A 131 -6.63 -3.70 -9.54
N SER A 132 -6.28 -4.92 -9.13
CA SER A 132 -7.12 -5.70 -8.23
C SER A 132 -6.56 -5.69 -6.80
N CYS A 133 -7.45 -5.44 -5.85
CA CYS A 133 -7.18 -5.65 -4.43
C CYS A 133 -8.39 -6.34 -3.81
N GLY A 134 -8.25 -7.59 -3.40
CA GLY A 134 -9.37 -8.33 -2.79
C GLY A 134 -9.79 -7.76 -1.45
N SER A 135 -11.06 -7.92 -1.09
CA SER A 135 -11.66 -7.40 0.16
C SER A 135 -10.91 -7.87 1.42
N GLU A 136 -10.46 -9.11 1.46
CA GLU A 136 -9.64 -9.66 2.56
C GLU A 136 -8.31 -8.90 2.71
N ARG A 137 -7.65 -8.61 1.60
CA ARG A 137 -6.40 -7.83 1.62
C ARG A 137 -6.65 -6.39 2.04
N MET A 138 -7.73 -5.77 1.56
CA MET A 138 -8.14 -4.43 1.99
C MET A 138 -8.36 -4.39 3.51
N HIS A 139 -9.06 -5.39 4.06
CA HIS A 139 -9.29 -5.53 5.50
C HIS A 139 -7.96 -5.67 6.27
N THR A 140 -7.04 -6.50 5.78
CA THR A 140 -5.73 -6.70 6.40
C THR A 140 -4.92 -5.40 6.44
N VAL A 141 -4.85 -4.68 5.31
CA VAL A 141 -4.14 -3.39 5.20
C VAL A 141 -4.75 -2.35 6.13
N THR A 142 -6.08 -2.25 6.17
CA THR A 142 -6.78 -1.30 7.04
C THR A 142 -6.51 -1.57 8.51
N ASN A 143 -6.50 -2.82 8.93
CA ASN A 143 -6.18 -3.19 10.30
C ASN A 143 -4.73 -2.86 10.66
N GLN A 144 -3.77 -3.16 9.77
CA GLN A 144 -2.36 -2.82 9.98
C GLN A 144 -2.17 -1.31 10.18
N VAL A 145 -2.74 -0.50 9.31
CA VAL A 145 -2.68 0.96 9.45
C VAL A 145 -3.40 1.44 10.71
N GLY A 146 -4.55 0.84 11.06
CA GLY A 146 -5.27 1.13 12.29
C GLY A 146 -4.46 0.82 13.55
N GLU A 147 -3.73 -0.28 13.58
CA GLU A 147 -2.82 -0.64 14.67
C GLU A 147 -1.67 0.36 14.82
N GLU A 148 -1.06 0.78 13.71
CA GLU A 148 -0.01 1.79 13.71
C GLU A 148 -0.51 3.15 14.20
N LEU A 149 -1.71 3.57 13.79
CA LEU A 149 -2.33 4.82 14.23
C LEU A 149 -2.67 4.80 15.72
N THR A 150 -3.10 3.66 16.28
CA THR A 150 -3.39 3.56 17.73
C THR A 150 -2.16 3.72 18.60
N VAL A 151 -0.98 3.45 18.07
CA VAL A 151 0.30 3.69 18.76
C VAL A 151 0.68 5.18 18.75
N LEU A 152 0.32 5.89 17.65
CA LEU A 152 0.66 7.30 17.47
C LEU A 152 -0.36 8.25 18.13
N ASP A 153 -1.64 7.93 18.00
CA ASP A 153 -2.75 8.71 18.57
C ASP A 153 -3.32 7.95 19.77
N GLY A 154 -2.88 8.30 20.95
CA GLY A 154 -3.54 7.87 22.19
C GLY A 154 -5.03 8.22 22.09
N ALA A 155 -5.91 7.36 22.63
CA ALA A 155 -7.34 7.63 22.67
C ALA A 155 -7.60 9.06 23.18
N PRO A 156 -8.42 9.87 22.50
CA PRO A 156 -8.65 11.25 22.90
C PRO A 156 -9.17 11.29 24.34
N SER A 157 -8.64 12.22 25.13
CA SER A 157 -9.09 12.38 26.53
C SER A 157 -10.57 12.75 26.57
N ARG A 158 -11.20 12.49 27.71
CA ARG A 158 -12.61 12.89 27.92
C ARG A 158 -12.81 14.38 27.65
N GLU A 159 -11.87 15.21 28.08
CA GLU A 159 -11.92 16.67 27.90
C GLU A 159 -11.85 17.03 26.40
N GLU A 160 -11.00 16.36 25.65
CA GLU A 160 -10.89 16.56 24.20
C GLU A 160 -12.17 16.18 23.46
N ILE A 161 -12.79 15.06 23.84
CA ILE A 161 -14.08 14.63 23.28
C ILE A 161 -15.16 15.67 23.58
N LEU A 162 -15.26 16.14 24.84
CA LEU A 162 -16.24 17.14 25.24
C LEU A 162 -16.01 18.48 24.52
N ARG A 163 -14.76 18.90 24.32
CA ARG A 163 -14.42 20.11 23.56
C ARG A 163 -14.84 19.99 22.10
N ARG A 164 -14.62 18.85 21.44
CA ARG A 164 -15.05 18.60 20.07
C ARG A 164 -16.59 18.60 19.94
N ILE A 165 -17.29 17.97 20.89
CA ILE A 165 -18.76 18.00 20.95
C ILE A 165 -19.26 19.45 21.10
N ALA A 166 -18.68 20.24 21.99
CA ALA A 166 -19.06 21.64 22.20
C ALA A 166 -18.81 22.52 20.96
N SER A 167 -17.72 22.29 20.24
CA SER A 167 -17.42 23.04 19.00
C SER A 167 -18.39 22.76 17.85
N VAL A 168 -19.01 21.58 17.82
CA VAL A 168 -19.98 21.18 16.77
C VAL A 168 -21.40 21.64 17.13
N SER A 169 -21.66 22.01 18.39
CA SER A 169 -23.00 22.36 18.92
C SER A 169 -23.51 23.74 18.50
N ALA A 170 -22.82 24.49 17.68
CA ALA A 170 -23.19 25.88 17.33
C ALA A 170 -24.32 26.03 16.30
N GLY A 171 -25.00 24.96 15.92
CA GLY A 171 -26.14 24.99 14.97
C GLY A 171 -27.49 24.97 15.64
N ARG A 172 -28.37 25.91 15.29
CA ARG A 172 -29.67 26.17 15.88
C ARG A 172 -30.68 25.00 15.88
N PHE A 173 -30.41 23.90 15.16
CA PHE A 173 -31.33 22.79 14.93
C PHE A 173 -30.72 21.38 15.03
N ARG A 174 -29.49 21.23 15.46
CA ARG A 174 -28.85 19.90 15.57
C ARG A 174 -28.34 19.65 16.97
N ARG A 175 -28.86 18.58 17.60
CA ARG A 175 -28.25 18.09 18.84
C ARG A 175 -26.88 17.46 18.51
N PRO A 176 -25.87 17.67 19.34
CA PRO A 176 -24.59 16.99 19.16
C PRO A 176 -24.81 15.49 19.30
N VAL A 177 -24.40 14.74 18.31
CA VAL A 177 -24.47 13.26 18.27
C VAL A 177 -23.08 12.73 18.27
N LEU A 178 -22.70 11.96 19.28
CA LEU A 178 -21.47 11.17 19.29
C LEU A 178 -21.82 9.80 18.73
N VAL A 179 -21.25 9.47 17.56
CA VAL A 179 -21.37 8.13 16.99
C VAL A 179 -20.13 7.33 17.42
N LEU A 180 -20.34 6.35 18.29
CA LEU A 180 -19.32 5.38 18.66
C LEU A 180 -19.48 4.15 17.76
N GLY A 181 -18.60 4.03 16.75
CA GLY A 181 -18.49 2.83 15.95
C GLY A 181 -17.67 1.78 16.70
N GLY A 182 -18.29 0.71 17.17
CA GLY A 182 -17.58 -0.46 17.67
C GLY A 182 -17.70 -1.59 16.65
N CYS A 183 -16.59 -2.10 16.14
CA CYS A 183 -16.61 -3.37 15.43
C CYS A 183 -16.81 -4.49 16.46
N PRO A 184 -17.89 -5.27 16.42
CA PRO A 184 -18.04 -6.40 17.33
C PRO A 184 -16.91 -7.40 17.05
N LYS A 185 -16.00 -7.60 18.00
CA LYS A 185 -15.01 -8.69 17.92
C LYS A 185 -15.81 -9.99 17.83
N LYS A 186 -15.72 -10.66 16.69
CA LYS A 186 -16.17 -12.06 16.59
C LYS A 186 -15.27 -12.87 17.53
N ASN A 187 -15.79 -13.23 18.69
CA ASN A 187 -15.18 -14.24 19.53
C ASN A 187 -15.21 -15.55 18.73
N HIS A 188 -14.11 -15.93 18.12
CA HIS A 188 -13.87 -17.31 17.75
C HIS A 188 -13.62 -18.07 19.05
N GLN A 189 -14.70 -18.52 19.68
CA GLN A 189 -14.60 -19.65 20.60
C GLN A 189 -14.37 -20.88 19.72
N ALA A 190 -13.15 -21.42 19.81
CA ALA A 190 -12.85 -22.74 19.32
C ALA A 190 -13.70 -23.76 20.08
N LEU A 191 -14.40 -24.60 19.34
CA LEU A 191 -14.90 -25.90 19.76
C LEU A 191 -13.81 -26.93 19.50
#